data_1cbad89ccb153045d840fd1d2c88ac4c
#
_entry.id   1cbad89ccb153045d840fd1d2c88ac4c
#
_cell.length_a   1.000
_cell.length_b   1.000
_cell.length_c   1.000
_cell.angle_alpha   90.00
_cell.angle_beta   90.00
_cell.angle_gamma   90.00
#
_symmetry.space_group_name_H-M   'P 1'
#
loop_
_entity.id
_entity.type
_entity.pdbx_description
1 polymer ?
#
loop_
_entity_poly.entity_id
_entity_poly.type
_entity_poly.pdbx_seq_one_letter_code
_entity_poly.pdbx_strand_id
1 'polypeptide(L)' 'MYKAYFLRRLLEALEMAEQAATAEEREVYLRASRYYRDLIEASTNRHMV' A
#
# COMPACT_ATOMS: atom_id res chain seq x y z
N MET A 1 -10.93 4.02 10.79
CA MET A 1 -9.72 4.72 11.16
C MET A 1 -8.47 4.14 10.59
N TYR A 2 -8.24 2.88 10.88
CA TYR A 2 -7.04 2.25 10.33
C TYR A 2 -7.05 2.24 8.81
N LYS A 3 -8.24 2.11 8.24
CA LYS A 3 -8.37 2.04 6.79
C LYS A 3 -7.85 3.32 6.13
N ALA A 4 -8.19 4.46 6.69
CA ALA A 4 -7.76 5.73 6.13
C ALA A 4 -6.25 5.87 6.23
N TYR A 5 -5.68 5.41 7.34
CA TYR A 5 -4.23 5.47 7.52
C TYR A 5 -3.53 4.59 6.47
N PHE A 6 -4.03 3.37 6.31
CA PHE A 6 -3.41 2.45 5.36
C PHE A 6 -3.57 2.95 3.92
N LEU A 7 -4.72 3.54 3.62
CA LEU A 7 -4.93 4.08 2.29
C LEU A 7 -3.94 5.19 1.99
N ARG A 8 -3.70 6.05 2.96
CA ARG A 8 -2.74 7.12 2.79
C ARG A 8 -1.34 6.55 2.54
N ARG A 9 -0.96 5.56 3.33
CA ARG A 9 0.36 4.95 3.15
C ARG A 9 0.47 4.27 1.80
N LEU A 10 -0.62 3.66 1.35
CA LEU A 10 -0.64 3.04 0.03
C LEU A 10 -0.38 4.07 -1.06
N LEU A 11 -1.07 5.20 -1.00
CA LEU A 11 -0.89 6.24 -2.00
C LEU A 11 0.53 6.79 -1.97
N GLU A 12 1.08 6.97 -0.79
CA GLU A 12 2.46 7.45 -0.66
C GLU A 12 3.44 6.45 -1.30
N ALA A 13 3.20 5.17 -1.06
CA ALA A 13 4.09 4.16 -1.62
C ALA A 13 4.02 4.15 -3.14
N LEU A 14 2.82 4.31 -3.70
CA LEU A 14 2.67 4.36 -5.15
C LEU A 14 3.36 5.59 -5.74
N GLU A 15 3.26 6.72 -5.06
CA GLU A 15 3.95 7.93 -5.52
C GLU A 15 5.45 7.72 -5.51
N MET A 16 5.95 7.13 -4.45
CA MET A 16 7.38 6.89 -4.36
C MET A 16 7.85 5.92 -5.44
N ALA A 17 7.01 4.95 -5.77
CA ALA A 17 7.35 4.00 -6.83
C ALA A 17 7.47 4.73 -8.17
N GLU A 18 6.60 5.69 -8.41
CA GLU A 18 6.66 6.46 -9.66
C GLU A 18 7.93 7.28 -9.75
N GLN A 19 8.40 7.78 -8.62
CA GLN A 19 9.57 8.63 -8.57
C GLN A 19 10.87 7.87 -8.37
N ALA A 20 10.79 6.56 -8.26
CA ALA A 20 11.98 5.75 -8.00
C ALA A 20 12.98 5.89 -9.14
N ALA A 21 14.24 6.02 -8.77
CA ALA A 21 15.29 6.19 -9.75
C ALA A 21 15.70 4.87 -10.41
N THR A 22 15.48 3.76 -9.73
CA THR A 22 15.88 2.46 -10.23
C THR A 22 14.72 1.48 -10.14
N ALA A 23 14.84 0.41 -10.92
CA ALA A 23 13.82 -0.65 -10.87
C ALA A 23 13.78 -1.30 -9.50
N GLU A 24 14.93 -1.42 -8.85
CA GLU A 24 14.98 -2.02 -7.52
C GLU A 24 14.22 -1.18 -6.51
N GLU A 25 14.41 0.12 -6.56
CA GLU A 25 13.68 1.01 -5.66
C GLU A 25 12.18 0.92 -5.92
N ARG A 26 11.81 0.92 -7.19
CA ARG A 26 10.41 0.83 -7.55
C ARG A 26 9.80 -0.44 -6.99
N GLU A 27 10.53 -1.54 -7.07
CA GLU A 27 10.03 -2.82 -6.59
C GLU A 27 9.78 -2.78 -5.09
N VAL A 28 10.66 -2.12 -4.34
CA VAL A 28 10.48 -1.99 -2.90
C VAL A 28 9.17 -1.27 -2.59
N TYR A 29 8.92 -0.16 -3.28
CA TYR A 29 7.71 0.61 -3.01
C TYR A 29 6.46 -0.10 -3.49
N LEU A 30 6.55 -0.82 -4.60
CA LEU A 30 5.41 -1.59 -5.08
C LEU A 30 5.07 -2.71 -4.11
N ARG A 31 6.08 -3.32 -3.53
CA ARG A 31 5.85 -4.36 -2.54
C ARG A 31 5.19 -3.79 -1.31
N ALA A 32 5.63 -2.62 -0.87
CA ALA A 32 5.01 -1.94 0.25
C ALA A 32 3.56 -1.60 -0.05
N SER A 33 3.27 -1.16 -1.27
CA SER A 33 1.91 -0.80 -1.63
C SER A 33 0.99 -2.03 -1.58
N ARG A 34 1.49 -3.17 -2.00
CA ARG A 34 0.70 -4.40 -1.93
C ARG A 34 0.43 -4.80 -0.49
N TYR A 35 1.41 -4.61 0.36
CA TYR A 35 1.25 -4.90 1.77
C TYR A 35 0.12 -4.06 2.36
N TYR A 36 0.11 -2.78 2.08
CA TYR A 36 -0.94 -1.91 2.59
C TYR A 36 -2.29 -2.24 1.98
N ARG A 37 -2.31 -2.60 0.71
CA ARG A 37 -3.56 -3.00 0.07
C ARG A 37 -4.12 -4.24 0.74
N ASP A 38 -3.27 -5.20 1.07
CA ASP A 38 -3.73 -6.40 1.74
C ASP A 38 -4.30 -6.09 3.11
N LEU A 39 -3.68 -5.17 3.83
CA LEU A 39 -4.20 -4.76 5.13
C LEU A 39 -5.58 -4.13 5.01
N ILE A 40 -5.77 -3.30 3.98
CA ILE A 40 -7.05 -2.67 3.76
C ILE A 40 -8.12 -3.71 3.44
N GLU A 41 -7.79 -4.66 2.57
CA GLU A 41 -8.73 -5.70 2.20
C GLU A 41 -9.07 -6.59 3.38
N ALA A 42 -8.08 -6.92 4.18
CA ALA A 42 -8.33 -7.74 5.36
C ALA A 42 -9.24 -7.02 6.34
N SER A 43 -9.03 -5.72 6.49
CA SER A 43 -9.86 -4.92 7.38
C SER A 43 -11.30 -4.88 6.89
N THR A 44 -11.49 -4.77 5.58
CA THR A 44 -12.82 -4.75 4.99
C THR A 44 -13.50 -6.10 5.10
N ASN A 45 -12.75 -7.17 4.81
CA ASN A 45 -13.32 -8.51 4.81
C ASN A 45 -13.73 -8.96 6.19
N ARG A 46 -13.16 -8.36 7.22
CA ARG A 46 -13.49 -8.74 8.58
C ARG A 46 -14.96 -8.55 8.88
N HIS A 47 -15.59 -7.60 8.22
CA HIS A 47 -17.00 -7.33 8.42
C HIS A 47 -17.91 -8.40 7.81
N MET A 48 -17.35 -9.14 6.90
CA MET A 48 -18.15 -10.12 6.16
C MET A 48 -18.46 -11.37 6.97
N VAL A 49 -17.81 -11.55 8.06
CA VAL A 49 -17.98 -12.77 8.89
C VAL A 49 -19.19 -12.73 9.83
#